data_b6c3d5b763922073b035490f5e4b6c8c
#
_entry.id   b6c3d5b763922073b035490f5e4b6c8c
#
_cell.length_a   1.000
_cell.length_b   1.000
_cell.length_c   1.000
_cell.angle_alpha   90.00
_cell.angle_beta   90.00
_cell.angle_gamma   90.00
#
_symmetry.space_group_name_H-M   'P 1'
#
loop_
_entity.id
_entity.type
_entity.pdbx_description
1 polymer ?
#
loop_
_entity_poly.entity_id
_entity_poly.type
_entity_poly.pdbx_seq_one_letter_code
_entity_poly.pdbx_strand_id
1 'polypeptide(L)'
;MKKAVSYYRTSSLQNVGTDKDSKKRQEVSCDLFASQNKYQVMNTFYDAGVSGKTLPLERNEFKRMILWCEENNIKIIIVEDVKRYAREVVIQETTYRTLTEMGFEIYSASGDVKFEDDAHSAFIRQIVGAMAEFDRKSIALRLQVARERMMKVNEQRGILTLTGQGKCGGRKSY
;
A
#
# COMPACT_ATOMS: atom_id res chain seq x y z
N MET A 1 0.74 -25.12 -14.80
CA MET A 1 1.56 -23.99 -14.31
C MET A 1 0.62 -23.01 -13.62
N LYS A 2 1.03 -22.43 -12.49
CA LYS A 2 0.24 -21.38 -11.84
C LYS A 2 0.42 -20.06 -12.61
N LYS A 3 -0.67 -19.31 -12.78
CA LYS A 3 -0.65 -18.01 -13.49
C LYS A 3 -0.12 -16.93 -12.56
N ALA A 4 0.72 -16.04 -13.09
CA ALA A 4 1.32 -14.92 -12.36
C ALA A 4 1.33 -13.66 -13.23
N VAL A 5 1.59 -12.50 -12.61
CA VAL A 5 1.94 -11.25 -13.28
C VAL A 5 3.29 -10.77 -12.81
N SER A 6 3.99 -9.99 -13.64
CA SER A 6 5.22 -9.31 -13.26
C SER A 6 5.02 -7.81 -13.15
N TYR A 7 5.62 -7.20 -12.12
CA TYR A 7 5.58 -5.76 -11.92
C TYR A 7 6.98 -5.16 -11.89
N TYR A 8 7.14 -4.07 -12.65
CA TYR A 8 8.40 -3.34 -12.77
C TYR A 8 8.22 -1.87 -12.42
N ARG A 9 9.29 -1.23 -11.95
CA ARG A 9 9.30 0.21 -11.67
C ARG A 9 10.69 0.81 -11.85
N THR A 10 10.75 2.00 -12.46
CA THR A 10 11.93 2.86 -12.50
C THR A 10 11.61 4.23 -11.94
N SER A 11 12.60 4.90 -11.32
CA SER A 11 12.39 6.16 -10.58
C SER A 11 12.67 7.43 -11.39
N SER A 12 13.19 7.33 -12.60
CA SER A 12 13.57 8.49 -13.42
C SER A 12 13.16 8.30 -14.87
N LEU A 13 12.56 9.35 -15.46
CA LEU A 13 12.31 9.44 -16.90
C LEU A 13 13.55 9.89 -17.67
N GLN A 14 14.47 10.63 -17.02
CA GLN A 14 15.68 11.16 -17.67
C GLN A 14 16.72 10.07 -18.01
N ASN A 15 16.63 8.94 -17.34
CA ASN A 15 17.48 7.78 -17.60
C ASN A 15 16.86 6.79 -18.62
N VAL A 16 15.97 7.26 -19.49
CA VAL A 16 15.31 6.39 -20.50
C VAL A 16 16.32 5.72 -21.45
N GLY A 17 17.55 6.24 -21.58
CA GLY A 17 18.67 5.59 -22.27
C GLY A 17 19.37 4.49 -21.47
N THR A 18 19.67 4.73 -20.20
CA THR A 18 20.34 3.79 -19.26
C THR A 18 19.34 2.92 -18.50
N ASP A 19 18.10 3.37 -18.33
CA ASP A 19 17.03 2.62 -17.68
C ASP A 19 16.36 1.57 -18.57
N LYS A 20 16.61 1.56 -19.88
CA LYS A 20 16.25 0.41 -20.71
C LYS A 20 16.89 -0.86 -20.19
N ASP A 21 18.13 -0.78 -19.74
CA ASP A 21 18.82 -1.91 -19.09
C ASP A 21 18.21 -2.26 -17.74
N SER A 22 17.73 -1.27 -16.97
CA SER A 22 17.10 -1.53 -15.68
C SER A 22 15.74 -2.25 -15.80
N LYS A 23 14.88 -1.83 -16.74
CA LYS A 23 13.62 -2.54 -17.01
C LYS A 23 13.89 -3.93 -17.53
N LYS A 24 14.76 -4.07 -18.54
CA LYS A 24 15.12 -5.34 -19.18
C LYS A 24 15.72 -6.31 -18.16
N ARG A 25 16.56 -5.84 -17.25
CA ARG A 25 17.12 -6.66 -16.17
C ARG A 25 16.01 -7.18 -15.24
N GLN A 26 15.04 -6.32 -14.84
CA GLN A 26 13.90 -6.73 -14.03
C GLN A 26 13.08 -7.80 -14.75
N GLU A 27 12.83 -7.61 -16.03
CA GLU A 27 12.11 -8.54 -16.90
C GLU A 27 12.81 -9.92 -16.94
N VAL A 28 14.08 -9.95 -17.28
CA VAL A 28 14.87 -11.18 -17.32
C VAL A 28 14.89 -11.90 -15.97
N SER A 29 15.06 -11.17 -14.86
CA SER A 29 15.05 -11.77 -13.52
C SER A 29 13.71 -12.38 -13.16
N CYS A 30 12.61 -11.69 -13.45
CA CYS A 30 11.26 -12.21 -13.18
C CYS A 30 10.91 -13.42 -14.07
N ASP A 31 11.29 -13.40 -15.34
CA ASP A 31 11.04 -14.49 -16.27
C ASP A 31 11.82 -15.76 -15.89
N LEU A 32 13.08 -15.57 -15.47
CA LEU A 32 13.92 -16.68 -14.96
C LEU A 32 13.29 -17.30 -13.72
N PHE A 33 12.90 -16.47 -12.75
CA PHE A 33 12.22 -16.92 -11.53
C PHE A 33 10.92 -17.65 -11.85
N ALA A 34 10.09 -17.08 -12.74
CA ALA A 34 8.83 -17.68 -13.15
C ALA A 34 9.06 -19.07 -13.78
N SER A 35 10.04 -19.18 -14.67
CA SER A 35 10.40 -20.43 -15.33
C SER A 35 10.84 -21.50 -14.33
N GLN A 36 11.75 -21.16 -13.40
CA GLN A 36 12.26 -22.06 -12.38
C GLN A 36 11.18 -22.57 -11.42
N ASN A 37 10.18 -21.71 -11.11
CA ASN A 37 9.11 -22.03 -10.18
C ASN A 37 7.82 -22.50 -10.86
N LYS A 38 7.85 -22.79 -12.17
CA LYS A 38 6.71 -23.28 -12.96
C LYS A 38 5.51 -22.30 -12.94
N TYR A 39 5.78 -21.00 -12.90
CA TYR A 39 4.80 -19.95 -13.10
C TYR A 39 4.69 -19.58 -14.57
N GLN A 40 3.50 -19.18 -15.01
CA GLN A 40 3.24 -18.60 -16.32
C GLN A 40 2.92 -17.13 -16.14
N VAL A 41 3.79 -16.24 -16.60
CA VAL A 41 3.54 -14.79 -16.60
C VAL A 41 2.50 -14.47 -17.67
N MET A 42 1.32 -14.01 -17.22
CA MET A 42 0.17 -13.72 -18.10
C MET A 42 0.17 -12.29 -18.59
N ASN A 43 0.72 -11.36 -17.79
CA ASN A 43 0.81 -9.95 -18.14
C ASN A 43 1.93 -9.28 -17.34
N THR A 44 2.39 -8.11 -17.83
CA THR A 44 3.43 -7.30 -17.18
C THR A 44 2.93 -5.86 -17.01
N PHE A 45 3.28 -5.24 -15.88
CA PHE A 45 2.88 -3.88 -15.53
C PHE A 45 4.12 -3.07 -15.17
N TYR A 46 4.19 -1.82 -15.66
CA TYR A 46 5.39 -1.02 -15.51
C TYR A 46 5.09 0.44 -15.19
N ASP A 47 5.47 0.88 -14.00
CA ASP A 47 5.45 2.29 -13.58
C ASP A 47 6.79 2.96 -13.92
N ALA A 48 6.83 3.67 -15.04
CA ALA A 48 8.00 4.43 -15.51
C ALA A 48 8.10 5.78 -14.81
N GLY A 49 9.28 6.13 -14.29
CA GLY A 49 9.53 7.44 -13.67
C GLY A 49 8.79 7.69 -12.36
N VAL A 50 8.30 6.64 -11.71
CA VAL A 50 7.56 6.76 -10.44
C VAL A 50 8.48 6.53 -9.25
N SER A 51 8.43 7.43 -8.26
CA SER A 51 9.22 7.32 -7.05
C SER A 51 8.90 6.07 -6.25
N GLY A 52 9.91 5.41 -5.66
CA GLY A 52 9.71 4.32 -4.71
C GLY A 52 9.09 4.75 -3.37
N LYS A 53 8.99 6.06 -3.10
CA LYS A 53 8.30 6.61 -1.93
C LYS A 53 6.79 6.76 -2.13
N THR A 54 6.33 6.80 -3.38
CA THR A 54 4.89 6.79 -3.68
C THR A 54 4.31 5.44 -3.27
N LEU A 55 3.20 5.45 -2.55
CA LEU A 55 2.51 4.22 -2.15
C LEU A 55 2.16 3.37 -3.38
N PRO A 56 2.45 2.07 -3.39
CA PRO A 56 2.16 1.21 -4.55
C PRO A 56 0.71 1.31 -5.00
N LEU A 57 -0.24 1.29 -4.07
CA LEU A 57 -1.67 1.39 -4.35
C LEU A 57 -2.11 2.77 -4.87
N GLU A 58 -1.24 3.78 -4.90
CA GLU A 58 -1.51 5.09 -5.53
C GLU A 58 -0.97 5.18 -6.96
N ARG A 59 -0.10 4.26 -7.39
CA ARG A 59 0.50 4.24 -8.73
C ARG A 59 -0.48 3.70 -9.76
N ASN A 60 -0.45 4.27 -10.95
CA ASN A 60 -1.42 3.94 -12.00
C ASN A 60 -1.32 2.49 -12.47
N GLU A 61 -0.11 2.04 -12.83
CA GLU A 61 0.06 0.67 -13.34
C GLU A 61 -0.05 -0.38 -12.25
N PHE A 62 0.36 -0.07 -11.01
CA PHE A 62 0.16 -0.98 -9.88
C PHE A 62 -1.32 -1.19 -9.58
N LYS A 63 -2.12 -0.12 -9.53
CA LYS A 63 -3.59 -0.22 -9.39
C LYS A 63 -4.21 -1.05 -10.51
N ARG A 64 -3.82 -0.74 -11.76
CA ARG A 64 -4.31 -1.44 -12.94
C ARG A 64 -3.96 -2.93 -12.87
N MET A 65 -2.76 -3.27 -12.37
CA MET A 65 -2.34 -4.65 -12.14
C MET A 65 -3.27 -5.37 -11.17
N ILE A 66 -3.57 -4.76 -10.02
CA ILE A 66 -4.44 -5.38 -9.01
C ILE A 66 -5.84 -5.65 -9.59
N LEU A 67 -6.45 -4.64 -10.22
CA LEU A 67 -7.78 -4.79 -10.84
C LEU A 67 -7.77 -5.88 -11.92
N TRP A 68 -6.76 -5.87 -12.79
CA TRP A 68 -6.63 -6.88 -13.83
C TRP A 68 -6.44 -8.29 -13.27
N CYS A 69 -5.68 -8.41 -12.18
CA CYS A 69 -5.48 -9.68 -11.47
C CYS A 69 -6.79 -10.22 -10.87
N GLU A 70 -7.61 -9.35 -10.29
CA GLU A 70 -8.93 -9.72 -9.76
C GLU A 70 -9.86 -10.21 -10.87
N GLU A 71 -9.95 -9.48 -11.98
CA GLU A 71 -10.77 -9.85 -13.15
C GLU A 71 -10.35 -11.20 -13.76
N ASN A 72 -9.06 -11.51 -13.76
CA ASN A 72 -8.52 -12.75 -14.36
C ASN A 72 -8.28 -13.86 -13.33
N ASN A 73 -8.67 -13.67 -12.09
CA ASN A 73 -8.47 -14.62 -10.98
C ASN A 73 -7.00 -15.07 -10.84
N ILE A 74 -6.07 -14.10 -10.91
CA ILE A 74 -4.64 -14.31 -10.72
C ILE A 74 -4.24 -13.71 -9.39
N LYS A 75 -3.51 -14.48 -8.57
CA LYS A 75 -3.15 -14.07 -7.21
C LYS A 75 -1.65 -13.98 -6.98
N ILE A 76 -0.83 -14.26 -7.98
CA ILE A 76 0.63 -14.29 -7.86
C ILE A 76 1.23 -13.08 -8.57
N ILE A 77 2.01 -12.29 -7.82
CA ILE A 77 2.76 -11.11 -8.29
C ILE A 77 4.26 -11.40 -8.14
N ILE A 78 5.02 -11.22 -9.20
CA ILE A 78 6.48 -11.40 -9.22
C ILE A 78 7.14 -10.03 -9.42
N VAL A 79 8.10 -9.70 -8.59
CA VAL A 79 8.95 -8.51 -8.68
C VAL A 79 10.42 -8.91 -8.70
N GLU A 80 11.32 -8.11 -9.29
CA GLU A 80 12.76 -8.37 -9.23
C GLU A 80 13.26 -8.38 -7.78
N ASP A 81 12.88 -7.32 -7.04
CA ASP A 81 13.25 -7.08 -5.65
C ASP A 81 12.11 -6.28 -4.99
N VAL A 82 11.88 -6.47 -3.72
CA VAL A 82 10.86 -5.71 -2.97
C VAL A 82 11.03 -4.20 -3.05
N LYS A 83 12.27 -3.70 -3.18
CA LYS A 83 12.57 -2.28 -3.41
C LYS A 83 11.97 -1.75 -4.72
N ARG A 84 11.52 -2.62 -5.63
CA ARG A 84 10.82 -2.22 -6.87
C ARG A 84 9.41 -1.78 -6.58
N TYR A 85 8.68 -2.48 -5.72
CA TYR A 85 7.36 -2.01 -5.37
C TYR A 85 7.38 -0.94 -4.25
N ALA A 86 8.31 -0.97 -3.28
CA ALA A 86 8.47 0.10 -2.29
C ALA A 86 9.94 0.23 -1.84
N ARG A 87 10.40 1.44 -1.52
CA ARG A 87 11.76 1.67 -1.00
C ARG A 87 11.81 1.62 0.53
N GLU A 88 10.79 2.15 1.17
CA GLU A 88 10.72 2.24 2.62
C GLU A 88 10.13 0.96 3.20
N VAL A 89 10.77 0.42 4.23
CA VAL A 89 10.36 -0.85 4.86
C VAL A 89 8.91 -0.79 5.36
N VAL A 90 8.49 0.34 5.93
CA VAL A 90 7.12 0.54 6.39
C VAL A 90 6.11 0.41 5.24
N ILE A 91 6.43 1.01 4.08
CA ILE A 91 5.57 0.91 2.88
C ILE A 91 5.58 -0.52 2.33
N GLN A 92 6.73 -1.19 2.35
CA GLN A 92 6.85 -2.59 1.94
C GLN A 92 5.93 -3.49 2.77
N GLU A 93 6.05 -3.41 4.09
CA GLU A 93 5.28 -4.24 5.03
C GLU A 93 3.78 -3.93 4.94
N THR A 94 3.39 -2.65 4.93
CA THR A 94 1.99 -2.25 4.82
C THR A 94 1.37 -2.75 3.51
N THR A 95 2.08 -2.57 2.38
CA THR A 95 1.60 -3.02 1.07
C THR A 95 1.51 -4.55 1.02
N TYR A 96 2.54 -5.25 1.51
CA TYR A 96 2.55 -6.71 1.57
C TYR A 96 1.35 -7.23 2.35
N ARG A 97 1.12 -6.68 3.55
CA ARG A 97 -0.01 -7.06 4.39
C ARG A 97 -1.34 -6.84 3.69
N THR A 98 -1.56 -5.64 3.11
CA THR A 98 -2.79 -5.34 2.38
C THR A 98 -3.02 -6.32 1.23
N LEU A 99 -1.99 -6.62 0.46
CA LEU A 99 -2.10 -7.56 -0.66
C LEU A 99 -2.35 -9.00 -0.19
N THR A 100 -1.72 -9.41 0.92
CA THR A 100 -1.97 -10.73 1.52
C THR A 100 -3.42 -10.84 2.05
N GLU A 101 -3.94 -9.79 2.67
CA GLU A 101 -5.34 -9.73 3.11
C GLU A 101 -6.32 -9.80 1.92
N MET A 102 -5.93 -9.29 0.75
CA MET A 102 -6.66 -9.44 -0.52
C MET A 102 -6.44 -10.82 -1.19
N GLY A 103 -5.65 -11.69 -0.59
CA GLY A 103 -5.34 -13.04 -1.08
C GLY A 103 -4.27 -13.09 -2.17
N PHE A 104 -3.43 -12.05 -2.31
CA PHE A 104 -2.28 -12.05 -3.21
C PHE A 104 -1.04 -12.63 -2.54
N GLU A 105 -0.22 -13.30 -3.34
CA GLU A 105 1.12 -13.78 -3.00
C GLU A 105 2.16 -12.96 -3.78
N ILE A 106 3.16 -12.39 -3.10
CA ILE A 106 4.22 -11.60 -3.75
C ILE A 106 5.53 -12.38 -3.63
N TYR A 107 6.20 -12.55 -4.76
CA TYR A 107 7.49 -13.20 -4.85
C TYR A 107 8.57 -12.25 -5.36
N SER A 108 9.74 -12.28 -4.72
CA SER A 108 10.94 -11.59 -5.17
C SER A 108 11.84 -12.55 -5.95
N ALA A 109 12.20 -12.18 -7.19
CA ALA A 109 13.10 -12.95 -8.02
C ALA A 109 14.55 -12.96 -7.49
N SER A 110 14.96 -11.94 -6.73
CA SER A 110 16.28 -11.89 -6.09
C SER A 110 16.41 -12.82 -4.89
N GLY A 111 15.31 -13.41 -4.43
CA GLY A 111 15.32 -14.32 -3.28
C GLY A 111 15.53 -13.65 -1.92
N ASP A 112 15.77 -12.35 -1.89
CA ASP A 112 16.21 -11.61 -0.70
C ASP A 112 15.10 -11.30 0.31
N VAL A 113 13.85 -11.67 0.02
CA VAL A 113 12.76 -11.40 0.97
C VAL A 113 11.76 -12.55 0.97
N LYS A 114 11.96 -13.42 1.91
CA LYS A 114 10.83 -14.04 2.57
C LYS A 114 10.32 -13.00 3.58
N PHE A 115 9.13 -12.46 3.37
CA PHE A 115 8.37 -11.80 4.44
C PHE A 115 7.92 -12.87 5.44
N GLU A 116 8.87 -13.65 5.92
CA GLU A 116 8.65 -14.64 6.96
C GLU A 116 8.65 -13.94 8.31
N ASP A 117 8.07 -14.58 9.28
CA ASP A 117 7.97 -14.16 10.69
C ASP A 117 9.35 -14.03 11.36
N ASP A 118 10.25 -13.24 10.76
CA ASP A 118 11.49 -12.88 11.43
C ASP A 118 11.23 -11.78 12.48
N ALA A 119 12.11 -11.68 13.45
CA ALA A 119 12.01 -10.71 14.54
C ALA A 119 11.97 -9.27 14.02
N HIS A 120 12.58 -8.97 12.86
CA HIS A 120 12.62 -7.65 12.26
C HIS A 120 11.26 -7.27 11.66
N SER A 121 10.65 -8.15 10.89
CA SER A 121 9.30 -7.95 10.35
C SER A 121 8.25 -7.88 11.46
N ALA A 122 8.38 -8.69 12.51
CA ALA A 122 7.55 -8.61 13.71
C ALA A 122 7.68 -7.24 14.40
N PHE A 123 8.89 -6.73 14.57
CA PHE A 123 9.15 -5.42 15.16
C PHE A 123 8.57 -4.28 14.31
N ILE A 124 8.75 -4.31 13.00
CA ILE A 124 8.14 -3.31 12.09
C ILE A 124 6.61 -3.36 12.17
N ARG A 125 6.00 -4.54 12.21
CA ARG A 125 4.54 -4.69 12.39
C ARG A 125 4.06 -4.04 13.70
N GLN A 126 4.80 -4.20 14.79
CA GLN A 126 4.48 -3.58 16.08
C GLN A 126 4.55 -2.04 16.00
N ILE A 127 5.59 -1.49 15.36
CA ILE A 127 5.74 -0.05 15.16
C ILE A 127 4.58 0.50 14.32
N VAL A 128 4.26 -0.12 13.19
CA VAL A 128 3.15 0.32 12.31
C VAL A 128 1.82 0.24 13.05
N GLY A 129 1.58 -0.82 13.82
CA GLY A 129 0.40 -0.95 14.66
C GLY A 129 0.30 0.14 15.72
N ALA A 130 1.39 0.44 16.41
CA ALA A 130 1.46 1.52 17.41
C ALA A 130 1.24 2.91 16.78
N MET A 131 1.79 3.17 15.60
CA MET A 131 1.55 4.43 14.87
C MET A 131 0.08 4.58 14.48
N ALA A 132 -0.54 3.54 13.95
CA ALA A 132 -1.96 3.56 13.59
C ALA A 132 -2.88 3.76 14.81
N GLU A 133 -2.50 3.26 15.96
CA GLU A 133 -3.20 3.50 17.22
C GLU A 133 -3.00 4.93 17.73
N PHE A 134 -1.79 5.46 17.64
CA PHE A 134 -1.47 6.85 17.98
C PHE A 134 -2.27 7.82 17.11
N ASP A 135 -2.34 7.61 15.80
CA ASP A 135 -3.10 8.44 14.88
C ASP A 135 -4.60 8.42 15.21
N ARG A 136 -5.17 7.26 15.50
CA ARG A 136 -6.57 7.14 15.95
C ARG A 136 -6.82 7.92 17.24
N LYS A 137 -5.96 7.80 18.23
CA LYS A 137 -6.05 8.54 19.51
C LYS A 137 -5.89 10.05 19.29
N SER A 138 -4.95 10.45 18.44
CA SER A 138 -4.70 11.85 18.09
C SER A 138 -5.90 12.49 17.37
N ILE A 139 -6.52 11.78 16.45
CA ILE A 139 -7.75 12.23 15.76
C ILE A 139 -8.91 12.35 16.76
N ALA A 140 -9.08 11.36 17.62
CA ALA A 140 -10.14 11.38 18.64
C ALA A 140 -9.98 12.59 19.58
N LEU A 141 -8.76 12.86 20.04
CA LEU A 141 -8.45 14.01 20.90
C LEU A 141 -8.73 15.33 20.17
N ARG A 142 -8.32 15.48 18.90
CA ARG A 142 -8.61 16.69 18.09
C ARG A 142 -10.10 16.92 17.94
N LEU A 143 -10.87 15.85 17.71
CA LEU A 143 -12.33 15.94 17.63
C LEU A 143 -12.97 16.32 18.96
N GLN A 144 -12.45 15.79 20.07
CA GLN A 144 -12.92 16.17 21.40
C GLN A 144 -12.68 17.66 21.67
N VAL A 145 -11.46 18.14 21.45
CA VAL A 145 -11.11 19.57 21.62
C VAL A 145 -11.95 20.47 20.72
N ALA A 146 -12.20 20.06 19.48
CA ALA A 146 -13.07 20.80 18.57
C ALA A 146 -14.53 20.87 19.08
N ARG A 147 -15.06 19.77 19.61
CA ARG A 147 -16.39 19.72 20.24
C ARG A 147 -16.49 20.65 21.45
N GLU A 148 -15.50 20.61 22.33
CA GLU A 148 -15.45 21.48 23.53
C GLU A 148 -15.39 22.97 23.14
N ARG A 149 -14.61 23.33 22.13
CA ARG A 149 -14.59 24.70 21.58
C ARG A 149 -15.94 25.11 21.04
N MET A 150 -16.59 24.26 20.26
CA MET A 150 -17.93 24.53 19.72
C MET A 150 -18.98 24.70 20.82
N MET A 151 -18.92 23.87 21.88
CA MET A 151 -19.80 24.01 23.05
C MET A 151 -19.63 25.37 23.72
N LYS A 152 -18.38 25.79 24.01
CA LYS A 152 -18.10 27.12 24.60
C LYS A 152 -18.59 28.27 23.74
N VAL A 153 -18.40 28.20 22.42
CA VAL A 153 -18.90 29.23 21.48
C VAL A 153 -20.42 29.26 21.48
N ASN A 154 -21.09 28.14 21.54
CA ASN A 154 -22.56 28.07 21.57
C ASN A 154 -23.11 28.60 22.89
N GLU A 155 -22.49 28.29 24.01
CA GLU A 155 -22.83 28.87 25.32
C GLU A 155 -22.73 30.42 25.30
N GLN A 156 -21.64 30.96 24.76
CA GLN A 156 -21.45 32.42 24.65
C GLN A 156 -22.46 33.09 23.73
N ARG A 157 -23.01 32.33 22.75
CA ARG A 157 -24.05 32.82 21.83
C ARG A 157 -25.48 32.62 22.35
N GLY A 158 -25.64 32.09 23.58
CA GLY A 158 -26.96 31.77 24.16
C GLY A 158 -27.69 30.64 23.43
N ILE A 159 -26.96 29.85 22.62
CA ILE A 159 -27.54 28.69 21.95
C ILE A 159 -27.52 27.55 22.98
N LEU A 160 -28.70 27.18 23.50
CA LEU A 160 -28.88 26.04 24.39
C LEU A 160 -28.40 24.75 23.67
N THR A 161 -27.23 24.25 24.04
CA THR A 161 -26.81 22.89 23.67
C THR A 161 -27.56 21.93 24.58
N LEU A 162 -28.56 21.24 24.04
CA LEU A 162 -29.26 20.17 24.76
C LEU A 162 -28.26 19.08 25.11
N THR A 163 -27.71 19.16 26.33
CA THR A 163 -26.94 18.08 26.95
C THR A 163 -27.92 16.94 27.22
N GLY A 164 -27.76 15.86 26.47
CA GLY A 164 -28.40 14.58 26.78
C GLY A 164 -29.29 13.98 25.71
N GLN A 165 -29.88 14.72 24.80
CA GLN A 165 -30.73 14.18 23.73
C GLN A 165 -30.59 14.86 22.37
N GLY A 166 -29.68 15.81 22.21
CA GLY A 166 -29.47 16.51 20.96
C GLY A 166 -28.40 15.87 20.12
N LYS A 167 -28.70 15.54 18.88
CA LYS A 167 -27.72 15.19 17.84
C LYS A 167 -26.82 16.40 17.60
N CYS A 168 -25.71 16.52 18.35
CA CYS A 168 -24.69 17.51 18.06
C CYS A 168 -24.03 17.17 16.73
N GLY A 169 -24.31 17.93 15.66
CA GLY A 169 -23.53 17.91 14.42
C GLY A 169 -23.65 16.65 13.57
N GLY A 170 -24.69 15.86 13.76
CA GLY A 170 -24.98 14.73 12.88
C GLY A 170 -25.86 15.14 11.70
N ARG A 171 -25.78 14.42 10.58
CA ARG A 171 -26.61 14.54 9.38
C ARG A 171 -28.06 14.88 9.73
N LYS A 172 -28.60 15.92 9.08
CA LYS A 172 -30.04 16.13 9.05
C LYS A 172 -30.67 14.85 8.50
N SER A 173 -31.52 14.21 9.27
CA SER A 173 -32.40 13.17 8.73
C SER A 173 -33.43 13.86 7.85
N TYR A 174 -33.49 13.47 6.59
CA TYR A 174 -34.60 13.78 5.72
C TYR A 174 -35.80 13.02 6.15
#